data_4cf7b6af96fe4f6bf86a321c2a3f1e61
#
_entry.id   4cf7b6af96fe4f6bf86a321c2a3f1e61
#
_cell.length_a   1.000
_cell.length_b   1.000
_cell.length_c   1.000
_cell.angle_alpha   90.00
_cell.angle_beta   90.00
_cell.angle_gamma   90.00
#
_symmetry.space_group_name_H-M   'P 1'
#
loop_
_entity.id
_entity.type
_entity.pdbx_description
1 polymer ?
#
loop_
_entity_poly.entity_id
_entity_poly.type
_entity_poly.pdbx_seq_one_letter_code
_entity_poly.pdbx_strand_id
1 'polypeptide(L)'
;DHIREPGHFQRTLAFLELLAELKIPSQVMLTLTRDNMNQVLPLAERLRGLTGNFTFNRLSPVGQGAELLLPTKDEYESFLREYRAAAKTNPVLGIKDNLINILRRESGHRPFGGCTGFGCGAAFNFAALLPDGEVHACRKFPSWIGNIFQTSLQAIFDSDQARGYRAGSSACAGCNLRPVCGGCQAVVSGLGMDPGRDLDPYCFYSQKPPQSVNCAP
;
A
#
# COMPACT_ATOMS: atom_id res chain seq x y z
N ASP A 1 -2.39 13.03 16.81
CA ASP A 1 -1.38 13.24 17.89
C ASP A 1 -1.17 12.00 18.77
N HIS A 2 -2.05 11.00 18.72
CA HIS A 2 -1.97 9.80 19.57
C HIS A 2 -0.66 9.00 19.36
N ILE A 3 -0.21 8.85 18.10
CA ILE A 3 1.01 8.06 17.74
C ILE A 3 2.26 8.93 17.83
N ARG A 4 2.14 10.24 17.63
CA ARG A 4 3.28 11.15 17.61
C ARG A 4 3.38 11.86 18.96
N GLU A 5 3.05 13.12 19.02
CA GLU A 5 3.06 13.93 20.23
C GLU A 5 1.99 15.01 20.14
N PRO A 6 1.53 15.58 21.25
CA PRO A 6 0.56 16.66 21.24
C PRO A 6 0.99 17.83 20.34
N GLY A 7 0.06 18.32 19.53
CA GLY A 7 0.28 19.44 18.60
C GLY A 7 1.01 19.07 17.31
N HIS A 8 1.43 17.81 17.10
CA HIS A 8 2.10 17.39 15.85
C HIS A 8 1.21 17.65 14.63
N PHE A 9 -0.08 17.39 14.73
CA PHE A 9 -1.03 17.61 13.63
C PHE A 9 -1.07 19.09 13.21
N GLN A 10 -1.16 20.03 14.16
CA GLN A 10 -1.20 21.45 13.86
C GLN A 10 0.11 21.93 13.23
N ARG A 11 1.25 21.50 13.76
CA ARG A 11 2.58 21.80 13.15
C ARG A 11 2.69 21.29 11.73
N THR A 12 2.14 20.10 11.45
CA THR A 12 2.12 19.54 10.08
C THR A 12 1.26 20.36 9.15
N LEU A 13 0.08 20.82 9.58
CA LEU A 13 -0.77 21.69 8.77
C LEU A 13 -0.08 23.01 8.47
N ALA A 14 0.46 23.70 9.48
CA ALA A 14 1.19 24.95 9.28
C ALA A 14 2.38 24.79 8.31
N PHE A 15 3.10 23.65 8.39
CA PHE A 15 4.16 23.34 7.44
C PHE A 15 3.64 23.15 6.01
N LEU A 16 2.50 22.49 5.84
CA LEU A 16 1.89 22.33 4.50
C LEU A 16 1.41 23.68 3.93
N GLU A 17 0.88 24.57 4.75
CA GLU A 17 0.51 25.94 4.38
C GLU A 17 1.75 26.69 3.86
N LEU A 18 2.86 26.64 4.59
CA LEU A 18 4.13 27.24 4.17
C LEU A 18 4.62 26.64 2.84
N LEU A 19 4.56 25.32 2.66
CA LEU A 19 4.96 24.68 1.42
C LEU A 19 4.08 25.14 0.25
N ALA A 20 2.78 25.28 0.47
CA ALA A 20 1.85 25.78 -0.55
C ALA A 20 2.14 27.23 -0.94
N GLU A 21 2.38 28.12 0.04
CA GLU A 21 2.80 29.52 -0.20
C GLU A 21 4.09 29.58 -1.03
N LEU A 22 5.07 28.75 -0.70
CA LEU A 22 6.36 28.65 -1.40
C LEU A 22 6.26 27.90 -2.74
N LYS A 23 5.07 27.39 -3.12
CA LYS A 23 4.83 26.57 -4.32
C LYS A 23 5.73 25.33 -4.39
N ILE A 24 6.06 24.76 -3.23
CA ILE A 24 6.82 23.52 -3.12
C ILE A 24 5.84 22.34 -3.19
N PRO A 25 5.95 21.44 -4.20
CA PRO A 25 5.08 20.28 -4.28
C PRO A 25 5.22 19.39 -3.04
N SER A 26 4.11 18.99 -2.46
CA SER A 26 4.07 18.15 -1.27
C SER A 26 3.12 16.97 -1.44
N GLN A 27 3.37 15.91 -0.69
CA GLN A 27 2.50 14.75 -0.57
C GLN A 27 2.31 14.39 0.89
N VAL A 28 1.10 14.11 1.28
CA VAL A 28 0.76 13.60 2.61
C VAL A 28 0.45 12.11 2.53
N MET A 29 0.99 11.34 3.47
CA MET A 29 0.74 9.92 3.59
C MET A 29 0.35 9.57 5.03
N LEU A 30 -0.82 8.97 5.21
CA LEU A 30 -1.33 8.51 6.48
C LEU A 30 -1.11 6.99 6.62
N THR A 31 -0.68 6.52 7.79
CA THR A 31 -0.74 5.10 8.13
C THR A 31 -2.14 4.79 8.67
N LEU A 32 -2.87 3.95 7.93
CA LEU A 32 -4.25 3.61 8.25
C LEU A 32 -4.30 2.60 9.40
N THR A 33 -5.05 2.96 10.43
CA THR A 33 -5.43 2.10 11.56
C THR A 33 -6.95 2.09 11.67
N ARG A 34 -7.52 1.19 12.48
CA ARG A 34 -8.97 1.18 12.76
C ARG A 34 -9.45 2.51 13.36
N ASP A 35 -8.65 3.06 14.27
CA ASP A 35 -9.03 4.26 15.04
C ASP A 35 -9.03 5.56 14.20
N ASN A 36 -8.26 5.61 13.10
CA ASN A 36 -8.17 6.81 12.27
C ASN A 36 -8.86 6.68 10.90
N MET A 37 -9.44 5.54 10.60
CA MET A 37 -10.02 5.25 9.29
C MET A 37 -11.15 6.22 8.93
N ASN A 38 -11.99 6.58 9.89
CA ASN A 38 -13.08 7.53 9.73
C ASN A 38 -12.61 9.00 9.57
N GLN A 39 -11.34 9.29 9.85
CA GLN A 39 -10.75 10.62 9.74
C GLN A 39 -10.12 10.87 8.36
N VAL A 40 -9.95 9.84 7.54
CA VAL A 40 -9.24 9.94 6.25
C VAL A 40 -9.94 10.89 5.29
N LEU A 41 -11.25 10.74 5.10
CA LEU A 41 -12.00 11.59 4.16
C LEU A 41 -12.15 13.02 4.66
N PRO A 42 -12.48 13.29 5.94
CA PRO A 42 -12.44 14.65 6.49
C PRO A 42 -11.05 15.30 6.37
N LEU A 43 -9.98 14.55 6.59
CA LEU A 43 -8.62 15.06 6.40
C LEU A 43 -8.35 15.41 4.93
N ALA A 44 -8.79 14.57 4.00
CA ALA A 44 -8.63 14.84 2.57
C ALA A 44 -9.30 16.16 2.14
N GLU A 45 -10.48 16.48 2.68
CA GLU A 45 -11.12 17.77 2.42
C GLU A 45 -10.30 18.93 2.96
N ARG A 46 -9.74 18.80 4.17
CA ARG A 46 -8.89 19.85 4.76
C ARG A 46 -7.56 20.04 4.00
N LEU A 47 -7.09 19.03 3.31
CA LEU A 47 -5.84 19.06 2.54
C LEU A 47 -6.01 19.62 1.13
N ARG A 48 -7.23 19.90 0.67
CA ARG A 48 -7.47 20.55 -0.63
C ARG A 48 -6.73 21.88 -0.72
N GLY A 49 -5.95 22.03 -1.76
CA GLY A 49 -5.16 23.26 -1.99
C GLY A 49 -3.89 23.37 -1.16
N LEU A 50 -3.68 22.50 -0.14
CA LEU A 50 -2.45 22.48 0.66
C LEU A 50 -1.42 21.49 0.16
N THR A 51 -1.85 20.39 -0.47
CA THR A 51 -0.95 19.37 -1.02
C THR A 51 -1.46 18.87 -2.35
N GLY A 52 -0.54 18.42 -3.21
CA GLY A 52 -0.88 17.85 -4.51
C GLY A 52 -1.40 16.42 -4.44
N ASN A 53 -1.11 15.71 -3.35
CA ASN A 53 -1.49 14.31 -3.23
C ASN A 53 -1.61 13.88 -1.76
N PHE A 54 -2.71 13.20 -1.44
CA PHE A 54 -2.92 12.54 -0.15
C PHE A 54 -3.24 11.08 -0.37
N THR A 55 -2.45 10.21 0.25
CA THR A 55 -2.63 8.76 0.18
C THR A 55 -2.58 8.14 1.57
N PHE A 56 -2.93 6.86 1.65
CA PHE A 56 -2.70 6.07 2.86
C PHE A 56 -1.88 4.81 2.56
N ASN A 57 -1.22 4.32 3.60
CA ASN A 57 -0.66 2.97 3.63
C ASN A 57 -1.42 2.16 4.68
N ARG A 58 -1.67 0.89 4.39
CA ARG A 58 -2.09 -0.05 5.42
C ARG A 58 -0.98 -0.22 6.46
N LEU A 59 -1.35 -0.27 7.73
CA LEU A 59 -0.44 -0.62 8.81
C LEU A 59 0.07 -2.06 8.60
N SER A 60 1.37 -2.24 8.72
CA SER A 60 1.98 -3.55 8.97
C SER A 60 2.24 -3.64 10.48
N PRO A 61 1.62 -4.57 11.20
CA PRO A 61 1.70 -4.64 12.66
C PRO A 61 3.05 -5.21 13.12
N VAL A 62 4.12 -4.41 12.97
CA VAL A 62 5.49 -4.73 13.41
C VAL A 62 6.01 -3.65 14.33
N GLY A 63 6.89 -4.01 15.28
CA GLY A 63 7.40 -3.07 16.28
C GLY A 63 6.27 -2.39 17.04
N GLN A 64 6.37 -1.10 17.30
CA GLN A 64 5.31 -0.33 17.97
C GLN A 64 3.96 -0.34 17.24
N GLY A 65 3.96 -0.61 15.93
CA GLY A 65 2.73 -0.75 15.16
C GLY A 65 1.92 -2.00 15.51
N ALA A 66 2.49 -2.97 16.20
CA ALA A 66 1.79 -4.18 16.64
C ALA A 66 0.73 -3.90 17.73
N GLU A 67 0.86 -2.78 18.44
CA GLU A 67 -0.07 -2.35 19.49
C GLU A 67 -1.29 -1.60 18.93
N LEU A 68 -1.26 -1.24 17.65
CA LEU A 68 -2.33 -0.46 17.02
C LEU A 68 -3.40 -1.38 16.44
N LEU A 69 -4.66 -0.95 16.56
CA LEU A 69 -5.79 -1.72 16.05
C LEU A 69 -5.86 -1.68 14.52
N LEU A 70 -6.00 -2.86 13.95
CA LEU A 70 -6.29 -3.03 12.53
C LEU A 70 -7.80 -3.06 12.28
N PRO A 71 -8.30 -2.51 11.16
CA PRO A 71 -9.67 -2.70 10.74
C PRO A 71 -9.93 -4.19 10.46
N THR A 72 -11.17 -4.61 10.56
CA THR A 72 -11.60 -5.90 10.00
C THR A 72 -11.57 -5.85 8.48
N LYS A 73 -11.67 -7.01 7.83
CA LYS A 73 -11.74 -7.10 6.37
C LYS A 73 -12.94 -6.33 5.81
N ASP A 74 -14.10 -6.46 6.44
CA ASP A 74 -15.34 -5.81 5.98
C ASP A 74 -15.31 -4.29 6.20
N GLU A 75 -14.77 -3.83 7.33
CA GLU A 75 -14.51 -2.41 7.58
C GLU A 75 -13.58 -1.82 6.53
N TYR A 76 -12.51 -2.57 6.19
CA TYR A 76 -11.53 -2.12 5.20
C TYR A 76 -12.12 -2.11 3.78
N GLU A 77 -12.92 -3.09 3.39
CA GLU A 77 -13.62 -3.11 2.11
C GLU A 77 -14.58 -1.91 1.99
N SER A 78 -15.39 -1.67 3.01
CA SER A 78 -16.31 -0.52 3.06
C SER A 78 -15.56 0.80 2.92
N PHE A 79 -14.48 0.96 3.68
CA PHE A 79 -13.60 2.13 3.59
C PHE A 79 -13.04 2.33 2.17
N LEU A 80 -12.54 1.27 1.51
CA LEU A 80 -12.02 1.37 0.15
C LEU A 80 -13.08 1.79 -0.87
N ARG A 81 -14.33 1.33 -0.69
CA ARG A 81 -15.46 1.73 -1.54
C ARG A 81 -15.76 3.22 -1.37
N GLU A 82 -15.84 3.71 -0.15
CA GLU A 82 -16.03 5.13 0.18
C GLU A 82 -14.86 5.99 -0.33
N TYR A 83 -13.62 5.56 -0.06
CA TYR A 83 -12.41 6.25 -0.53
C TYR A 83 -12.40 6.40 -2.05
N ARG A 84 -12.71 5.33 -2.78
CA ARG A 84 -12.78 5.36 -4.23
C ARG A 84 -13.91 6.26 -4.74
N ALA A 85 -15.05 6.29 -4.06
CA ALA A 85 -16.15 7.19 -4.42
C ALA A 85 -15.73 8.65 -4.22
N ALA A 86 -15.13 9.00 -3.09
CA ALA A 86 -14.64 10.34 -2.78
C ALA A 86 -13.52 10.79 -3.75
N ALA A 87 -12.64 9.90 -4.17
CA ALA A 87 -11.56 10.21 -5.11
C ALA A 87 -12.05 10.66 -6.51
N LYS A 88 -13.33 10.45 -6.84
CA LYS A 88 -13.91 10.98 -8.10
C LYS A 88 -14.14 12.49 -8.04
N THR A 89 -14.32 13.06 -6.87
CA THR A 89 -14.67 14.47 -6.66
C THR A 89 -13.61 15.24 -5.90
N ASN A 90 -12.71 14.55 -5.20
CA ASN A 90 -11.59 15.16 -4.49
C ASN A 90 -10.25 14.80 -5.16
N PRO A 91 -9.66 15.72 -5.95
CA PRO A 91 -8.45 15.45 -6.72
C PRO A 91 -7.20 15.25 -5.84
N VAL A 92 -7.24 15.60 -4.54
CA VAL A 92 -6.12 15.37 -3.63
C VAL A 92 -5.99 13.90 -3.25
N LEU A 93 -7.06 13.10 -3.36
CA LEU A 93 -7.06 11.69 -3.01
C LEU A 93 -6.35 10.85 -4.08
N GLY A 94 -5.12 10.45 -3.76
CA GLY A 94 -4.33 9.56 -4.60
C GLY A 94 -4.65 8.08 -4.37
N ILE A 95 -4.63 7.28 -5.42
CA ILE A 95 -4.84 5.83 -5.35
C ILE A 95 -3.49 5.14 -5.23
N LYS A 96 -3.30 4.35 -4.17
CA LYS A 96 -2.04 3.63 -3.91
C LYS A 96 -2.23 2.17 -3.53
N ASP A 97 -3.28 1.81 -2.79
CA ASP A 97 -3.48 0.43 -2.33
C ASP A 97 -3.84 -0.51 -3.48
N ASN A 98 -3.16 -1.65 -3.53
CA ASN A 98 -3.33 -2.62 -4.62
C ASN A 98 -4.73 -3.23 -4.66
N LEU A 99 -5.39 -3.39 -3.50
CA LEU A 99 -6.74 -3.99 -3.42
C LEU A 99 -7.82 -3.13 -4.06
N ILE A 100 -7.55 -1.85 -4.33
CA ILE A 100 -8.46 -1.00 -5.11
C ILE A 100 -8.73 -1.58 -6.52
N ASN A 101 -7.82 -2.41 -7.03
CA ASN A 101 -7.99 -3.08 -8.32
C ASN A 101 -9.16 -4.07 -8.34
N ILE A 102 -9.54 -4.60 -7.17
CA ILE A 102 -10.75 -5.41 -7.03
C ILE A 102 -11.98 -4.57 -7.39
N LEU A 103 -12.10 -3.38 -6.79
CA LEU A 103 -13.22 -2.47 -7.04
C LEU A 103 -13.22 -1.91 -8.47
N ARG A 104 -12.03 -1.71 -9.05
CA ARG A 104 -11.92 -1.29 -10.45
C ARG A 104 -12.43 -2.38 -11.39
N ARG A 105 -12.03 -3.62 -11.13
CA ARG A 105 -12.49 -4.79 -11.89
C ARG A 105 -13.99 -4.97 -11.80
N GLU A 106 -14.56 -4.92 -10.60
CA GLU A 106 -16.01 -5.02 -10.37
C GLU A 106 -16.81 -3.99 -11.17
N SER A 107 -16.23 -2.81 -11.39
CA SER A 107 -16.86 -1.70 -12.12
C SER A 107 -16.46 -1.63 -13.60
N GLY A 108 -15.83 -2.66 -14.16
CA GLY A 108 -15.42 -2.68 -15.56
C GLY A 108 -14.30 -1.70 -15.94
N HIS A 109 -13.62 -1.09 -14.93
CA HIS A 109 -12.52 -0.19 -15.20
C HIS A 109 -11.21 -0.95 -15.37
N ARG A 110 -10.29 -0.40 -16.17
CA ARG A 110 -8.94 -0.94 -16.28
C ARG A 110 -8.26 -0.89 -14.90
N PRO A 111 -7.53 -1.95 -14.49
CA PRO A 111 -6.70 -1.90 -13.29
C PRO A 111 -5.69 -0.76 -13.38
N PHE A 112 -5.34 -0.18 -12.21
CA PHE A 112 -4.16 0.67 -12.14
C PHE A 112 -2.95 -0.19 -11.74
N GLY A 113 -1.73 0.30 -11.94
CA GLY A 113 -0.52 -0.49 -11.72
C GLY A 113 -0.19 -0.81 -10.26
N GLY A 114 -1.10 -0.61 -9.30
CA GLY A 114 -0.82 -0.80 -7.88
C GLY A 114 0.14 0.26 -7.33
N CYS A 115 0.74 0.00 -6.16
CA CYS A 115 1.59 0.99 -5.48
C CYS A 115 2.86 1.36 -6.24
N THR A 116 3.25 0.60 -7.26
CA THR A 116 4.49 0.76 -8.01
C THR A 116 4.35 0.62 -9.52
N GLY A 117 3.15 0.52 -10.03
CA GLY A 117 2.87 0.29 -11.45
C GLY A 117 2.60 -1.19 -11.80
N PHE A 118 3.05 -2.14 -10.98
CA PHE A 118 2.97 -3.58 -11.21
C PHE A 118 2.54 -4.37 -9.96
N GLY A 119 1.67 -3.81 -9.15
CA GLY A 119 1.24 -4.42 -7.89
C GLY A 119 2.20 -4.11 -6.74
N CYS A 120 2.61 -5.13 -5.97
CA CYS A 120 3.58 -4.98 -4.89
C CYS A 120 4.98 -4.76 -5.46
N GLY A 121 5.67 -3.71 -5.01
CA GLY A 121 7.02 -3.37 -5.48
C GLY A 121 8.16 -3.99 -4.68
N ALA A 122 7.89 -4.85 -3.70
CA ALA A 122 8.91 -5.48 -2.86
C ALA A 122 9.93 -6.23 -3.71
N ALA A 123 11.23 -5.92 -3.53
CA ALA A 123 12.35 -6.42 -4.33
C ALA A 123 12.20 -6.27 -5.85
N PHE A 124 11.20 -5.51 -6.34
CA PHE A 124 10.97 -5.31 -7.77
C PHE A 124 11.50 -3.96 -8.24
N ASN A 125 10.93 -2.85 -7.75
CA ASN A 125 11.35 -1.50 -8.13
C ASN A 125 11.75 -0.64 -6.93
N PHE A 126 11.75 -1.21 -5.75
CA PHE A 126 12.40 -0.65 -4.58
C PHE A 126 12.94 -1.76 -3.66
N ALA A 127 13.94 -1.40 -2.88
CA ALA A 127 14.46 -2.15 -1.76
C ALA A 127 14.77 -1.17 -0.62
N ALA A 128 14.92 -1.66 0.60
CA ALA A 128 15.39 -0.88 1.73
C ALA A 128 16.82 -1.27 2.05
N LEU A 129 17.72 -0.29 2.08
CA LEU A 129 19.11 -0.44 2.50
C LEU A 129 19.23 0.06 3.93
N LEU A 130 19.79 -0.75 4.82
CA LEU A 130 20.06 -0.42 6.21
C LEU A 130 21.52 0.05 6.39
N PRO A 131 21.84 0.75 7.50
CA PRO A 131 23.20 1.29 7.74
C PRO A 131 24.30 0.25 7.82
N ASP A 132 23.98 -0.99 8.20
CA ASP A 132 24.87 -2.15 8.27
C ASP A 132 25.05 -2.87 6.91
N GLY A 133 24.51 -2.30 5.84
CA GLY A 133 24.57 -2.83 4.49
C GLY A 133 23.52 -3.89 4.17
N GLU A 134 22.65 -4.25 5.10
CA GLU A 134 21.54 -5.16 4.80
C GLU A 134 20.58 -4.56 3.79
N VAL A 135 20.16 -5.39 2.85
CA VAL A 135 19.13 -5.06 1.86
C VAL A 135 17.90 -5.89 2.11
N HIS A 136 16.77 -5.21 2.25
CA HIS A 136 15.45 -5.81 2.45
C HIS A 136 14.53 -5.54 1.27
N ALA A 137 13.68 -6.52 0.94
CA ALA A 137 12.69 -6.39 -0.12
C ALA A 137 11.69 -5.24 0.12
N CYS A 138 11.38 -4.95 1.40
CA CYS A 138 10.49 -3.86 1.81
C CYS A 138 10.89 -3.32 3.19
N ARG A 139 10.80 -1.99 3.38
CA ARG A 139 11.08 -1.34 4.66
C ARG A 139 10.06 -1.63 5.78
N LYS A 140 8.95 -2.26 5.46
CA LYS A 140 7.81 -2.41 6.38
C LYS A 140 7.79 -3.72 7.15
N PHE A 141 8.68 -4.64 6.83
CA PHE A 141 8.83 -5.92 7.54
C PHE A 141 10.24 -6.51 7.31
N PRO A 142 10.72 -7.39 8.19
CA PRO A 142 11.97 -8.10 7.99
C PRO A 142 11.90 -8.96 6.73
N SER A 143 12.62 -8.57 5.69
CA SER A 143 12.55 -9.19 4.36
C SER A 143 13.93 -9.17 3.69
N TRP A 144 14.92 -9.71 4.41
CA TRP A 144 16.31 -9.74 4.00
C TRP A 144 16.48 -10.42 2.63
N ILE A 145 17.28 -9.80 1.76
CA ILE A 145 17.60 -10.31 0.42
C ILE A 145 19.10 -10.29 0.11
N GLY A 146 19.92 -9.71 0.99
CA GLY A 146 21.38 -9.68 0.85
C GLY A 146 22.03 -8.55 1.63
N ASN A 147 23.37 -8.37 1.43
CA ASN A 147 24.14 -7.29 2.04
C ASN A 147 25.13 -6.72 1.03
N ILE A 148 25.09 -5.38 0.82
CA ILE A 148 25.92 -4.69 -0.19
C ILE A 148 27.42 -4.70 0.11
N PHE A 149 27.82 -4.94 1.37
CA PHE A 149 29.24 -5.10 1.72
C PHE A 149 29.77 -6.51 1.39
N GLN A 150 28.89 -7.46 1.09
CA GLN A 150 29.25 -8.85 0.76
C GLN A 150 29.11 -9.16 -0.72
N THR A 151 28.15 -8.52 -1.40
CA THR A 151 27.86 -8.78 -2.81
C THR A 151 27.27 -7.56 -3.51
N SER A 152 27.33 -7.52 -4.84
CA SER A 152 26.83 -6.41 -5.62
C SER A 152 25.28 -6.30 -5.54
N LEU A 153 24.76 -5.08 -5.66
CA LEU A 153 23.31 -4.84 -5.68
C LEU A 153 22.62 -5.61 -6.82
N GLN A 154 23.29 -5.77 -7.96
CA GLN A 154 22.78 -6.60 -9.07
C GLN A 154 22.63 -8.07 -8.65
N ALA A 155 23.64 -8.65 -8.00
CA ALA A 155 23.57 -10.03 -7.53
C ALA A 155 22.50 -10.21 -6.44
N ILE A 156 22.31 -9.21 -5.56
CA ILE A 156 21.22 -9.20 -4.57
C ILE A 156 19.86 -9.17 -5.27
N PHE A 157 19.70 -8.32 -6.28
CA PHE A 157 18.46 -8.24 -7.06
C PHE A 157 18.15 -9.56 -7.77
N ASP A 158 19.17 -10.26 -8.28
CA ASP A 158 19.04 -11.53 -8.99
C ASP A 158 19.04 -12.76 -8.07
N SER A 159 19.09 -12.57 -6.75
CA SER A 159 19.08 -13.67 -5.77
C SER A 159 17.72 -14.39 -5.74
N ASP A 160 17.73 -15.65 -5.28
CA ASP A 160 16.50 -16.43 -5.12
C ASP A 160 15.57 -15.83 -4.07
N GLN A 161 16.12 -15.19 -3.02
CA GLN A 161 15.38 -14.48 -2.01
C GLN A 161 14.59 -13.31 -2.64
N ALA A 162 15.26 -12.47 -3.44
CA ALA A 162 14.63 -11.36 -4.12
C ALA A 162 13.58 -11.83 -5.13
N ARG A 163 13.88 -12.91 -5.89
CA ARG A 163 12.92 -13.55 -6.81
C ARG A 163 11.69 -14.07 -6.08
N GLY A 164 11.86 -14.69 -4.90
CA GLY A 164 10.75 -15.13 -4.05
C GLY A 164 9.79 -14.02 -3.69
N TYR A 165 10.31 -12.86 -3.24
CA TYR A 165 9.45 -11.69 -2.95
C TYR A 165 8.76 -11.13 -4.20
N ARG A 166 9.43 -11.10 -5.35
CA ARG A 166 8.81 -10.70 -6.64
C ARG A 166 7.73 -11.67 -7.10
N ALA A 167 7.92 -12.96 -6.86
CA ALA A 167 6.91 -13.96 -7.17
C ALA A 167 5.64 -13.77 -6.34
N GLY A 168 5.75 -13.24 -5.09
CA GLY A 168 4.61 -13.02 -4.20
C GLY A 168 3.93 -14.33 -3.78
N SER A 169 2.73 -14.21 -3.20
CA SER A 169 2.00 -15.35 -2.64
C SER A 169 1.57 -16.38 -3.69
N SER A 170 1.78 -17.66 -3.40
CA SER A 170 1.26 -18.77 -4.20
C SER A 170 -0.28 -18.86 -4.15
N ALA A 171 -0.92 -18.36 -3.10
CA ALA A 171 -2.38 -18.26 -3.04
C ALA A 171 -2.97 -17.32 -4.11
N CYS A 172 -2.15 -16.44 -4.69
CA CYS A 172 -2.53 -15.56 -5.79
C CYS A 172 -2.21 -16.14 -7.18
N ALA A 173 -1.68 -17.37 -7.30
CA ALA A 173 -1.17 -17.92 -8.56
C ALA A 173 -2.22 -17.95 -9.68
N GLY A 174 -3.47 -18.28 -9.37
CA GLY A 174 -4.59 -18.30 -10.32
C GLY A 174 -5.36 -16.99 -10.44
N CYS A 175 -4.96 -15.93 -9.73
CA CYS A 175 -5.69 -14.68 -9.72
C CYS A 175 -5.34 -13.80 -10.93
N ASN A 176 -6.34 -13.40 -11.70
CA ASN A 176 -6.15 -12.53 -12.87
C ASN A 176 -5.76 -11.08 -12.53
N LEU A 177 -5.89 -10.68 -11.27
CA LEU A 177 -5.40 -9.38 -10.77
C LEU A 177 -3.97 -9.44 -10.25
N ARG A 178 -3.34 -10.62 -10.17
CA ARG A 178 -1.98 -10.77 -9.62
C ARG A 178 -0.96 -9.78 -10.19
N PRO A 179 -0.89 -9.52 -11.52
CA PRO A 179 0.10 -8.60 -12.07
C PRO A 179 0.02 -7.16 -11.56
N VAL A 180 -1.15 -6.75 -11.07
CA VAL A 180 -1.42 -5.38 -10.63
C VAL A 180 -1.83 -5.29 -9.15
N CYS A 181 -1.90 -6.41 -8.45
CA CYS A 181 -2.31 -6.47 -7.04
C CYS A 181 -1.27 -7.21 -6.20
N GLY A 182 -1.33 -8.54 -6.10
CA GLY A 182 -0.46 -9.34 -5.24
C GLY A 182 -0.59 -9.09 -3.74
N GLY A 183 -1.59 -8.30 -3.30
CA GLY A 183 -1.77 -7.94 -1.89
C GLY A 183 -0.65 -7.06 -1.34
N CYS A 184 -0.44 -7.10 -0.02
CA CYS A 184 0.65 -6.43 0.68
C CYS A 184 1.42 -7.43 1.55
N GLN A 185 2.59 -7.85 1.10
CA GLN A 185 3.44 -8.82 1.81
C GLN A 185 3.78 -8.36 3.25
N ALA A 186 3.92 -7.06 3.45
CA ALA A 186 4.22 -6.50 4.77
C ALA A 186 3.03 -6.64 5.75
N VAL A 187 1.80 -6.55 5.28
CA VAL A 187 0.60 -6.80 6.10
C VAL A 187 0.50 -8.28 6.43
N VAL A 188 0.69 -9.16 5.45
CA VAL A 188 0.69 -10.62 5.63
C VAL A 188 1.73 -11.01 6.68
N SER A 189 2.99 -10.58 6.49
CA SER A 189 4.08 -10.89 7.42
C SER A 189 3.84 -10.32 8.83
N GLY A 190 3.35 -9.08 8.94
CA GLY A 190 3.09 -8.45 10.24
C GLY A 190 1.99 -9.14 11.05
N LEU A 191 1.11 -9.89 10.40
CA LEU A 191 0.09 -10.73 11.03
C LEU A 191 0.60 -12.17 11.31
N GLY A 192 1.89 -12.42 11.18
CA GLY A 192 2.50 -13.73 11.44
C GLY A 192 2.22 -14.77 10.35
N MET A 193 1.75 -14.35 9.18
CA MET A 193 1.46 -15.20 8.03
C MET A 193 2.66 -15.23 7.07
N ASP A 194 2.70 -16.21 6.17
CA ASP A 194 3.77 -16.36 5.16
C ASP A 194 3.45 -15.55 3.89
N PRO A 195 4.19 -14.47 3.59
CA PRO A 195 3.95 -13.65 2.41
C PRO A 195 4.18 -14.38 1.06
N GLY A 196 4.88 -15.53 1.08
CA GLY A 196 5.07 -16.37 -0.10
C GLY A 196 3.94 -17.39 -0.34
N ARG A 197 3.12 -17.65 0.67
CA ARG A 197 2.07 -18.68 0.64
C ARG A 197 0.67 -18.14 0.87
N ASP A 198 0.53 -17.23 1.83
CA ASP A 198 -0.78 -16.83 2.33
C ASP A 198 -1.37 -15.67 1.53
N LEU A 199 -2.70 -15.66 1.47
CA LEU A 199 -3.44 -14.56 0.87
C LEU A 199 -3.40 -13.34 1.81
N ASP A 200 -3.35 -12.14 1.23
CA ASP A 200 -3.58 -10.92 1.99
C ASP A 200 -4.92 -11.01 2.73
N PRO A 201 -4.94 -10.91 4.08
CA PRO A 201 -6.16 -11.12 4.87
C PRO A 201 -7.27 -10.11 4.56
N TYR A 202 -6.92 -8.99 3.94
CA TYR A 202 -7.88 -7.98 3.47
C TYR A 202 -8.38 -8.24 2.04
N CYS A 203 -7.92 -9.30 1.38
CA CYS A 203 -8.42 -9.63 0.04
C CYS A 203 -9.88 -10.03 0.09
N PHE A 204 -10.75 -9.24 -0.52
CA PHE A 204 -12.18 -9.49 -0.65
C PHE A 204 -12.58 -9.94 -2.06
N TYR A 205 -11.59 -10.23 -2.91
CA TYR A 205 -11.84 -10.71 -4.26
C TYR A 205 -12.41 -12.11 -4.23
N SER A 206 -13.70 -12.25 -4.56
CA SER A 206 -14.30 -13.56 -4.84
C SER A 206 -13.94 -13.94 -6.28
N GLN A 207 -13.18 -15.01 -6.46
CA GLN A 207 -12.95 -15.61 -7.76
C GLN A 207 -14.28 -16.23 -8.26
N LYS A 208 -15.24 -15.43 -8.68
CA LYS A 208 -16.27 -15.92 -9.59
C LYS A 208 -15.59 -16.15 -10.94
N PRO A 209 -15.81 -17.31 -11.60
CA PRO A 209 -15.29 -17.51 -12.94
C PRO A 209 -15.71 -16.31 -13.81
N PRO A 210 -14.86 -15.84 -14.73
CA PRO A 210 -15.21 -14.72 -15.60
C PRO A 210 -16.53 -15.06 -16.29
N GLN A 211 -17.56 -14.23 -16.06
CA GLN A 211 -18.69 -14.21 -16.97
C GLN A 211 -18.08 -13.95 -18.34
N SER A 212 -18.28 -14.89 -19.27
CA SER A 212 -17.82 -14.78 -20.63
C SER A 212 -18.32 -13.43 -21.18
N VAL A 213 -17.41 -12.48 -21.30
CA VAL A 213 -17.66 -11.27 -22.08
C VAL A 213 -17.68 -11.78 -23.51
N ASN A 214 -18.86 -11.96 -24.08
CA ASN A 214 -19.01 -12.12 -25.50
C ASN A 214 -18.43 -10.87 -26.15
N CYS A 215 -17.21 -10.96 -26.63
CA CYS A 215 -16.73 -10.08 -27.69
C CYS A 215 -17.52 -10.45 -28.91
N ALA A 216 -18.60 -9.72 -29.18
CA ALA A 216 -19.20 -9.72 -30.51
C ALA A 216 -18.19 -9.13 -31.50
N PRO A 217 -18.12 -9.65 -32.75
CA PRO A 217 -17.16 -9.31 -33.79
C PRO A 217 -17.21 -7.86 -34.24
#